data_f417243974bd4afd42de29ae9ae9c6f1
#
_entry.id   f417243974bd4afd42de29ae9ae9c6f1
#
_cell.length_a   1.000
_cell.length_b   1.000
_cell.length_c   1.000
_cell.angle_alpha   90.00
_cell.angle_beta   90.00
_cell.angle_gamma   90.00
#
_symmetry.space_group_name_H-M   'P 1'
#
loop_
_entity.id
_entity.type
_entity.pdbx_description
1 polymer ?
#
loop_
_entity_poly.entity_id
_entity_poly.type
_entity_poly.pdbx_seq_one_letter_code
_entity_poly.pdbx_strand_id
1 'polypeptide(L)'
;MSTRKIASLIKKLVKISGKANVITKSWDKEAYEKGWRYGSGNAFAVTRPGNLLELWEILKACNKDGVIIIMQAANTGLTGGSTPHGNDYDRPVVIINTMRIDDIHLIDNGKQIIGLAGSTLYSLERKLEKYDREPHSVIGSTSIGASIIGGVCNNSGGSLVQRGPSFTELALYARVNKDGKLELINELGVDLGSNPEEILKNLEDRNYNEKNIVHSDKLASDNKYSDIVRQIDSKIPARFNSDSRLLGGVS
;
A
#
# COMPACT_ATOMS: atom_id res chain seq x y z
N MET A 1 -19.86 -17.08 -5.44
CA MET A 1 -19.20 -17.97 -4.45
C MET A 1 -20.22 -18.41 -3.41
N SER A 2 -20.20 -19.68 -2.93
CA SER A 2 -21.19 -20.16 -1.94
C SER A 2 -20.85 -19.65 -0.52
N THR A 3 -21.87 -19.49 0.33
CA THR A 3 -21.72 -19.11 1.75
C THR A 3 -20.73 -20.01 2.50
N ARG A 4 -20.71 -21.31 2.18
CA ARG A 4 -19.77 -22.29 2.78
C ARG A 4 -18.32 -21.98 2.42
N LYS A 5 -18.05 -21.54 1.18
CA LYS A 5 -16.70 -21.15 0.74
C LYS A 5 -16.25 -19.85 1.42
N ILE A 6 -17.15 -18.86 1.58
CA ILE A 6 -16.85 -17.62 2.31
C ILE A 6 -16.50 -17.95 3.77
N ALA A 7 -17.30 -18.77 4.45
CA ALA A 7 -17.03 -19.17 5.83
C ALA A 7 -15.68 -19.91 5.97
N SER A 8 -15.33 -20.75 4.99
CA SER A 8 -14.02 -21.41 4.95
C SER A 8 -12.87 -20.42 4.80
N LEU A 9 -13.00 -19.43 3.91
CA LEU A 9 -12.01 -18.39 3.74
C LEU A 9 -11.84 -17.55 5.01
N ILE A 10 -12.94 -17.13 5.65
CA ILE A 10 -12.88 -16.41 6.93
C ILE A 10 -12.09 -17.19 7.99
N LYS A 11 -12.30 -18.51 8.08
CA LYS A 11 -11.50 -19.36 9.01
C LYS A 11 -10.01 -19.35 8.69
N LYS A 12 -9.65 -19.35 7.40
CA LYS A 12 -8.25 -19.23 6.97
C LYS A 12 -7.65 -17.85 7.36
N LEU A 13 -8.39 -16.77 7.09
CA LEU A 13 -7.97 -15.41 7.45
C LEU A 13 -7.77 -15.27 8.98
N VAL A 14 -8.68 -15.83 9.77
CA VAL A 14 -8.57 -15.87 11.23
C VAL A 14 -7.34 -16.68 11.69
N LYS A 15 -7.01 -17.77 11.00
CA LYS A 15 -5.81 -18.55 11.31
C LYS A 15 -4.52 -17.78 11.03
N ILE A 16 -4.51 -16.93 10.00
CA ILE A 16 -3.34 -16.13 9.59
C ILE A 16 -3.15 -14.94 10.54
N SER A 17 -4.14 -14.08 10.69
CA SER A 17 -3.98 -12.78 11.38
C SER A 17 -4.62 -12.71 12.78
N GLY A 18 -5.24 -13.81 13.22
CA GLY A 18 -5.93 -13.87 14.50
C GLY A 18 -7.37 -13.34 14.46
N LYS A 19 -8.22 -13.84 15.37
CA LYS A 19 -9.67 -13.54 15.40
C LYS A 19 -9.95 -12.04 15.59
N ALA A 20 -9.17 -11.33 16.37
CA ALA A 20 -9.34 -9.90 16.61
C ALA A 20 -9.05 -9.02 15.37
N ASN A 21 -8.38 -9.58 14.37
CA ASN A 21 -7.96 -8.88 13.17
C ASN A 21 -8.76 -9.27 11.91
N VAL A 22 -9.83 -10.06 12.07
CA VAL A 22 -10.77 -10.39 10.99
C VAL A 22 -12.16 -9.95 11.41
N ILE A 23 -12.61 -8.85 10.84
CA ILE A 23 -13.86 -8.18 11.18
C ILE A 23 -14.92 -8.65 10.19
N THR A 24 -16.02 -9.22 10.71
CA THR A 24 -17.11 -9.75 9.88
C THR A 24 -18.47 -9.16 10.25
N LYS A 25 -18.58 -8.51 11.42
CA LYS A 25 -19.83 -7.89 11.86
C LYS A 25 -20.06 -6.59 11.11
N SER A 26 -21.28 -6.37 10.67
CA SER A 26 -21.63 -5.23 9.80
C SER A 26 -21.22 -3.89 10.40
N TRP A 27 -21.59 -3.62 11.65
CA TRP A 27 -21.29 -2.33 12.31
C TRP A 27 -19.81 -2.10 12.56
N ASP A 28 -19.00 -3.16 12.75
CA ASP A 28 -17.57 -3.04 12.95
C ASP A 28 -16.82 -2.79 11.62
N LYS A 29 -17.43 -3.13 10.48
CA LYS A 29 -16.90 -2.93 9.14
C LYS A 29 -17.20 -1.55 8.55
N GLU A 30 -18.22 -0.87 9.03
CA GLU A 30 -18.73 0.37 8.43
C GLU A 30 -17.62 1.42 8.20
N ALA A 31 -16.71 1.60 9.16
CA ALA A 31 -15.60 2.54 9.05
C ALA A 31 -14.62 2.19 7.91
N TYR A 32 -14.56 0.92 7.50
CA TYR A 32 -13.71 0.45 6.41
C TYR A 32 -14.45 0.44 5.06
N GLU A 33 -15.75 0.27 5.09
CA GLU A 33 -16.63 0.17 3.93
C GLU A 33 -17.04 1.53 3.37
N LYS A 34 -16.74 2.62 4.09
CA LYS A 34 -17.07 4.00 3.71
C LYS A 34 -15.82 4.84 3.59
N GLY A 35 -15.64 5.47 2.46
CA GLY A 35 -14.53 6.39 2.21
C GLY A 35 -14.68 7.72 2.95
N TRP A 36 -13.57 8.44 3.11
CA TRP A 36 -13.57 9.73 3.81
C TRP A 36 -14.54 10.74 3.22
N ARG A 37 -14.58 10.84 1.90
CA ARG A 37 -15.51 11.76 1.19
C ARG A 37 -16.38 11.05 0.16
N TYR A 38 -15.86 10.00 -0.44
CA TYR A 38 -16.50 9.33 -1.55
C TYR A 38 -16.27 7.82 -1.47
N GLY A 39 -17.23 7.07 -1.98
CA GLY A 39 -17.19 5.62 -2.02
C GLY A 39 -17.81 4.97 -0.79
N SER A 40 -18.66 4.00 -1.03
CA SER A 40 -19.22 3.09 -0.01
C SER A 40 -19.73 1.84 -0.68
N GLY A 41 -19.60 0.72 0.01
CA GLY A 41 -20.11 -0.56 -0.47
C GLY A 41 -19.87 -1.64 0.58
N ASN A 42 -20.10 -2.91 0.22
CA ASN A 42 -20.02 -4.00 1.17
C ASN A 42 -18.85 -4.94 0.90
N ALA A 43 -18.20 -5.37 1.97
CA ALA A 43 -17.24 -6.47 1.99
C ALA A 43 -17.74 -7.60 2.89
N PHE A 44 -17.41 -8.86 2.59
CA PHE A 44 -17.76 -9.96 3.49
C PHE A 44 -16.91 -9.97 4.75
N ALA A 45 -15.70 -9.42 4.68
CA ALA A 45 -14.78 -9.26 5.82
C ALA A 45 -13.79 -8.12 5.58
N VAL A 46 -13.27 -7.58 6.68
CA VAL A 46 -12.06 -6.77 6.72
C VAL A 46 -10.99 -7.58 7.44
N THR A 47 -9.79 -7.69 6.87
CA THR A 47 -8.65 -8.34 7.53
C THR A 47 -7.51 -7.35 7.72
N ARG A 48 -6.84 -7.45 8.87
CA ARG A 48 -5.83 -6.50 9.33
C ARG A 48 -4.52 -7.24 9.65
N PRO A 49 -3.73 -7.59 8.63
CA PRO A 49 -2.43 -8.24 8.85
C PRO A 49 -1.53 -7.39 9.73
N GLY A 50 -0.74 -8.04 10.59
CA GLY A 50 0.19 -7.40 11.50
C GLY A 50 1.62 -7.31 10.97
N ASN A 51 1.92 -8.05 9.91
CA ASN A 51 3.23 -8.11 9.28
C ASN A 51 3.12 -8.48 7.79
N LEU A 52 4.23 -8.39 7.08
CA LEU A 52 4.30 -8.65 5.64
C LEU A 52 4.02 -10.11 5.28
N LEU A 53 4.42 -11.05 6.11
CA LEU A 53 4.14 -12.48 5.88
C LEU A 53 2.66 -12.78 6.03
N GLU A 54 1.99 -12.23 7.06
CA GLU A 54 0.54 -12.35 7.19
C GLU A 54 -0.18 -11.77 5.96
N LEU A 55 0.25 -10.60 5.50
CA LEU A 55 -0.30 -9.96 4.29
C LEU A 55 -0.16 -10.89 3.08
N TRP A 56 1.02 -11.46 2.88
CA TRP A 56 1.30 -12.38 1.78
C TRP A 56 0.42 -13.63 1.82
N GLU A 57 0.29 -14.25 2.99
CA GLU A 57 -0.57 -15.42 3.18
C GLU A 57 -2.06 -15.11 2.93
N ILE A 58 -2.53 -13.93 3.35
CA ILE A 58 -3.88 -13.45 3.08
C ILE A 58 -4.09 -13.27 1.58
N LEU A 59 -3.15 -12.63 0.88
CA LEU A 59 -3.20 -12.45 -0.58
C LEU A 59 -3.25 -13.78 -1.30
N LYS A 60 -2.43 -14.77 -0.90
CA LYS A 60 -2.46 -16.13 -1.45
C LYS A 60 -3.82 -16.80 -1.25
N ALA A 61 -4.38 -16.70 -0.03
CA ALA A 61 -5.68 -17.29 0.28
C ALA A 61 -6.81 -16.66 -0.53
N CYS A 62 -6.83 -15.33 -0.64
CA CYS A 62 -7.84 -14.58 -1.38
C CYS A 62 -7.75 -14.81 -2.89
N ASN A 63 -6.52 -14.82 -3.45
CA ASN A 63 -6.30 -15.11 -4.86
C ASN A 63 -6.76 -16.53 -5.23
N LYS A 64 -6.40 -17.52 -4.41
CA LYS A 64 -6.82 -18.91 -4.60
C LYS A 64 -8.34 -19.08 -4.59
N ASP A 65 -9.03 -18.38 -3.72
CA ASP A 65 -10.49 -18.48 -3.58
C ASP A 65 -11.22 -17.54 -4.56
N GLY A 66 -10.50 -16.71 -5.34
CA GLY A 66 -11.01 -15.88 -6.43
C GLY A 66 -11.88 -14.72 -5.95
N VAL A 67 -11.65 -14.18 -4.75
CA VAL A 67 -12.38 -13.01 -4.23
C VAL A 67 -11.75 -11.70 -4.73
N ILE A 68 -12.54 -10.65 -4.76
CA ILE A 68 -12.05 -9.30 -5.04
C ILE A 68 -11.34 -8.77 -3.80
N ILE A 69 -10.14 -8.26 -3.99
CA ILE A 69 -9.32 -7.67 -2.93
C ILE A 69 -9.33 -6.16 -3.09
N ILE A 70 -9.69 -5.44 -2.03
CA ILE A 70 -9.52 -4.00 -1.93
C ILE A 70 -8.44 -3.74 -0.87
N MET A 71 -7.32 -3.18 -1.32
CA MET A 71 -6.26 -2.75 -0.42
C MET A 71 -6.62 -1.40 0.19
N GLN A 72 -6.41 -1.28 1.49
CA GLN A 72 -6.73 -0.06 2.21
C GLN A 72 -5.65 0.23 3.25
N ALA A 73 -5.20 1.46 3.31
CA ALA A 73 -4.40 1.98 4.42
C ALA A 73 -5.29 2.87 5.32
N ALA A 74 -4.99 4.16 5.43
CA ALA A 74 -5.73 5.09 6.29
C ALA A 74 -7.12 5.50 5.74
N ASN A 75 -7.49 5.07 4.55
CA ASN A 75 -8.78 5.37 3.91
C ASN A 75 -9.09 6.88 3.77
N THR A 76 -8.04 7.69 3.57
CA THR A 76 -8.15 9.16 3.42
C THR A 76 -8.28 9.61 1.97
N GLY A 77 -8.28 8.69 1.01
CA GLY A 77 -8.40 8.97 -0.41
C GLY A 77 -9.71 9.64 -0.78
N LEU A 78 -9.67 10.48 -1.82
CA LEU A 78 -10.82 11.28 -2.27
C LEU A 78 -11.57 10.67 -3.44
N THR A 79 -11.07 9.57 -4.01
CA THR A 79 -11.58 8.95 -5.25
C THR A 79 -12.36 7.66 -5.03
N GLY A 80 -12.43 7.18 -3.78
CA GLY A 80 -13.13 5.94 -3.42
C GLY A 80 -12.41 4.64 -3.78
N GLY A 81 -11.11 4.71 -4.19
CA GLY A 81 -10.35 3.53 -4.59
C GLY A 81 -10.01 2.55 -3.47
N SER A 82 -10.09 2.99 -2.21
CA SER A 82 -9.80 2.18 -1.01
C SER A 82 -11.06 1.59 -0.36
N THR A 83 -12.24 1.75 -0.97
CA THR A 83 -13.51 1.21 -0.48
C THR A 83 -14.24 0.42 -1.55
N PRO A 84 -15.10 -0.53 -1.19
CA PRO A 84 -16.03 -1.11 -2.14
C PRO A 84 -16.95 -0.03 -2.74
N HIS A 85 -17.45 -0.27 -3.94
CA HIS A 85 -18.43 0.58 -4.59
C HIS A 85 -19.77 -0.17 -4.74
N GLY A 86 -20.76 0.21 -3.97
CA GLY A 86 -22.05 -0.45 -4.00
C GLY A 86 -22.00 -1.96 -3.73
N ASN A 87 -22.82 -2.71 -4.46
CA ASN A 87 -22.95 -4.18 -4.36
C ASN A 87 -22.82 -4.85 -5.74
N ASP A 88 -22.34 -4.15 -6.75
CA ASP A 88 -22.40 -4.58 -8.17
C ASP A 88 -21.23 -5.46 -8.60
N TYR A 89 -20.54 -6.05 -7.62
CA TYR A 89 -19.42 -6.94 -7.90
C TYR A 89 -19.92 -8.35 -8.27
N ASP A 90 -19.26 -8.95 -9.25
CA ASP A 90 -19.52 -10.33 -9.69
C ASP A 90 -19.03 -11.38 -8.69
N ARG A 91 -18.22 -10.97 -7.71
CA ARG A 91 -17.61 -11.84 -6.70
C ARG A 91 -17.59 -11.16 -5.33
N PRO A 92 -17.48 -11.95 -4.22
CA PRO A 92 -17.33 -11.38 -2.90
C PRO A 92 -16.09 -10.51 -2.75
N VAL A 93 -16.23 -9.43 -2.00
CA VAL A 93 -15.17 -8.44 -1.75
C VAL A 93 -14.62 -8.62 -0.34
N VAL A 94 -13.29 -8.58 -0.19
CA VAL A 94 -12.59 -8.47 1.09
C VAL A 94 -11.77 -7.18 1.10
N ILE A 95 -11.77 -6.48 2.22
CA ILE A 95 -10.86 -5.36 2.46
C ILE A 95 -9.66 -5.87 3.24
N ILE A 96 -8.45 -5.55 2.76
CA ILE A 96 -7.20 -5.80 3.48
C ILE A 96 -6.67 -4.46 3.95
N ASN A 97 -6.80 -4.18 5.25
CA ASN A 97 -6.32 -2.94 5.84
C ASN A 97 -4.90 -3.12 6.39
N THR A 98 -3.96 -2.34 5.86
CA THR A 98 -2.51 -2.48 6.10
C THR A 98 -1.97 -1.65 7.27
N MET A 99 -2.79 -0.88 7.95
CA MET A 99 -2.36 0.11 8.97
C MET A 99 -1.54 -0.45 10.13
N ARG A 100 -1.50 -1.78 10.31
CA ARG A 100 -0.68 -2.43 11.33
C ARG A 100 0.73 -2.77 10.87
N ILE A 101 1.04 -2.59 9.60
CA ILE A 101 2.36 -2.82 8.99
C ILE A 101 2.98 -1.44 8.76
N ASP A 102 3.35 -0.74 9.82
CA ASP A 102 3.57 0.70 9.82
C ASP A 102 5.04 1.14 10.00
N ASP A 103 5.99 0.21 9.95
CA ASP A 103 7.39 0.57 10.14
C ASP A 103 7.95 1.39 8.97
N ILE A 104 8.96 2.20 9.30
CA ILE A 104 9.70 3.06 8.37
C ILE A 104 11.17 2.87 8.64
N HIS A 105 11.92 2.43 7.64
CA HIS A 105 13.37 2.32 7.68
C HIS A 105 13.99 3.60 7.14
N LEU A 106 14.79 4.27 7.95
CA LEU A 106 15.57 5.43 7.53
C LEU A 106 16.90 4.95 6.97
N ILE A 107 17.26 5.41 5.79
CA ILE A 107 18.48 5.07 5.07
C ILE A 107 19.27 6.35 4.86
N ASP A 108 20.60 6.28 4.99
CA ASP A 108 21.52 7.41 4.80
C ASP A 108 21.07 8.67 5.58
N ASN A 109 20.87 8.51 6.91
CA ASN A 109 20.41 9.59 7.79
C ASN A 109 19.12 10.26 7.31
N GLY A 110 18.19 9.47 6.80
CA GLY A 110 16.86 9.93 6.39
C GLY A 110 16.83 10.63 5.02
N LYS A 111 17.89 10.56 4.22
CA LYS A 111 17.86 11.02 2.84
C LYS A 111 16.93 10.15 1.99
N GLN A 112 16.85 8.87 2.32
CA GLN A 112 15.92 7.92 1.73
C GLN A 112 15.20 7.14 2.82
N ILE A 113 14.06 6.59 2.47
CA ILE A 113 13.29 5.75 3.38
C ILE A 113 12.71 4.54 2.65
N ILE A 114 12.50 3.45 3.38
CA ILE A 114 11.59 2.40 2.97
C ILE A 114 10.38 2.47 3.90
N GLY A 115 9.22 2.81 3.35
CA GLY A 115 7.97 2.79 4.07
C GLY A 115 7.25 1.46 3.87
N LEU A 116 6.82 0.80 4.96
CA LEU A 116 5.98 -0.38 4.87
C LEU A 116 4.52 0.02 4.60
N ALA A 117 3.69 -0.95 4.24
CA ALA A 117 2.37 -0.74 3.63
C ALA A 117 1.37 0.14 4.42
N GLY A 118 1.50 0.21 5.74
CA GLY A 118 0.66 1.04 6.62
C GLY A 118 1.38 2.26 7.21
N SER A 119 2.65 2.49 6.83
CA SER A 119 3.41 3.64 7.31
C SER A 119 2.76 4.96 6.94
N THR A 120 2.80 5.95 7.84
CA THR A 120 2.11 7.23 7.64
C THR A 120 3.08 8.38 7.45
N LEU A 121 2.63 9.41 6.72
CA LEU A 121 3.37 10.65 6.56
C LEU A 121 3.63 11.35 7.90
N TYR A 122 2.65 11.31 8.81
CA TYR A 122 2.82 11.86 10.16
C TYR A 122 3.97 11.17 10.94
N SER A 123 4.03 9.83 10.90
CA SER A 123 5.11 9.09 11.54
C SER A 123 6.46 9.37 10.86
N LEU A 124 6.47 9.57 9.55
CA LEU A 124 7.66 9.93 8.79
C LEU A 124 8.19 11.31 9.18
N GLU A 125 7.33 12.33 9.25
CA GLU A 125 7.71 13.68 9.71
C GLU A 125 8.43 13.62 11.05
N ARG A 126 7.84 12.95 12.03
CA ARG A 126 8.42 12.81 13.38
C ARG A 126 9.75 12.06 13.40
N LYS A 127 9.91 11.04 12.54
CA LYS A 127 11.18 10.31 12.43
C LYS A 127 12.28 11.15 11.77
N LEU A 128 11.93 12.03 10.85
CA LEU A 128 12.87 12.88 10.11
C LEU A 128 13.29 14.15 10.87
N GLU A 129 12.47 14.64 11.79
CA GLU A 129 12.71 15.85 12.57
C GLU A 129 14.11 15.88 13.23
N LYS A 130 14.56 14.78 13.80
CA LYS A 130 15.88 14.65 14.43
C LYS A 130 17.06 14.74 13.46
N TYR A 131 16.82 14.68 12.15
CA TYR A 131 17.81 14.83 11.10
C TYR A 131 17.68 16.18 10.37
N ASP A 132 16.83 17.08 10.87
CA ASP A 132 16.49 18.36 10.22
C ASP A 132 16.01 18.14 8.78
N ARG A 133 15.12 17.16 8.61
CA ARG A 133 14.54 16.76 7.32
C ARG A 133 13.04 16.70 7.41
N GLU A 134 12.40 16.81 6.26
CA GLU A 134 10.96 16.66 6.10
C GLU A 134 10.63 15.72 4.93
N PRO A 135 9.44 15.13 4.87
CA PRO A 135 9.01 14.34 3.73
C PRO A 135 9.00 15.16 2.43
N HIS A 136 9.22 14.48 1.30
CA HIS A 136 9.11 15.11 -0.02
C HIS A 136 7.73 15.75 -0.23
N SER A 137 6.66 15.08 0.19
CA SER A 137 5.30 15.57 0.09
C SER A 137 4.65 15.64 1.46
N VAL A 138 3.97 16.75 1.72
CA VAL A 138 3.05 16.93 2.84
C VAL A 138 1.69 17.25 2.25
N ILE A 139 0.70 16.43 2.55
CA ILE A 139 -0.66 16.55 2.02
C ILE A 139 -1.63 16.91 3.13
N GLY A 140 -2.77 17.51 2.79
CA GLY A 140 -3.76 17.95 3.78
C GLY A 140 -4.28 16.83 4.70
N SER A 141 -4.19 15.59 4.27
CA SER A 141 -4.57 14.40 5.06
C SER A 141 -3.45 13.82 5.93
N THR A 142 -2.26 14.42 5.96
CA THR A 142 -1.13 13.97 6.80
C THR A 142 -1.55 13.90 8.27
N SER A 143 -2.22 14.92 8.78
CA SER A 143 -2.68 15.01 10.17
C SER A 143 -3.73 13.96 10.56
N ILE A 144 -4.43 13.39 9.59
CA ILE A 144 -5.43 12.34 9.79
C ILE A 144 -4.91 10.94 9.40
N GLY A 145 -3.60 10.80 9.23
CA GLY A 145 -2.93 9.52 9.09
C GLY A 145 -2.75 9.02 7.66
N ALA A 146 -2.74 9.90 6.65
CA ALA A 146 -2.46 9.49 5.27
C ALA A 146 -1.18 8.66 5.18
N SER A 147 -1.25 7.52 4.48
CA SER A 147 -0.11 6.61 4.33
C SER A 147 0.89 7.11 3.28
N ILE A 148 2.16 6.77 3.49
CA ILE A 148 3.24 7.05 2.53
C ILE A 148 2.92 6.35 1.20
N ILE A 149 2.62 5.05 1.27
CA ILE A 149 2.34 4.25 0.08
C ILE A 149 1.12 4.78 -0.69
N GLY A 150 0.02 5.10 0.01
CA GLY A 150 -1.14 5.71 -0.63
C GLY A 150 -0.83 7.05 -1.29
N GLY A 151 0.01 7.87 -0.64
CA GLY A 151 0.48 9.14 -1.21
C GLY A 151 1.27 8.95 -2.50
N VAL A 152 2.21 8.03 -2.52
CA VAL A 152 3.03 7.71 -3.71
C VAL A 152 2.17 7.11 -4.82
N CYS A 153 1.34 6.11 -4.52
CA CYS A 153 0.47 5.45 -5.51
C CYS A 153 -0.51 6.40 -6.19
N ASN A 154 -0.92 7.47 -5.51
CA ASN A 154 -1.85 8.46 -6.04
C ASN A 154 -1.16 9.75 -6.50
N ASN A 155 0.17 9.79 -6.50
CA ASN A 155 0.93 11.00 -6.82
C ASN A 155 0.40 12.24 -6.05
N SER A 156 0.22 12.09 -4.75
CA SER A 156 -0.40 13.10 -3.90
C SER A 156 0.60 14.22 -3.58
N GLY A 157 0.54 15.32 -4.32
CA GLY A 157 1.49 16.44 -4.20
C GLY A 157 1.17 17.42 -3.06
N GLY A 158 -0.10 17.65 -2.78
CA GLY A 158 -0.54 18.60 -1.76
C GLY A 158 -0.01 20.02 -1.98
N SER A 159 0.31 20.72 -0.89
CA SER A 159 0.86 22.09 -0.92
C SER A 159 2.29 22.14 -1.46
N LEU A 160 3.01 21.04 -1.47
CA LEU A 160 4.39 20.93 -1.92
C LEU A 160 4.50 20.48 -3.38
N VAL A 161 3.46 20.63 -4.16
CA VAL A 161 3.41 20.23 -5.58
C VAL A 161 4.58 20.79 -6.42
N GLN A 162 5.14 21.91 -6.02
CA GLN A 162 6.31 22.52 -6.70
C GLN A 162 7.59 21.70 -6.53
N ARG A 163 7.67 20.82 -5.53
CA ARG A 163 8.79 19.88 -5.36
C ARG A 163 8.79 18.75 -6.38
N GLY A 164 7.76 18.67 -7.21
CA GLY A 164 7.55 17.59 -8.16
C GLY A 164 6.62 16.51 -7.65
N PRO A 165 6.37 15.49 -8.48
CA PRO A 165 5.43 14.42 -8.15
C PRO A 165 5.97 13.55 -7.00
N SER A 166 5.04 13.01 -6.22
CA SER A 166 5.31 11.97 -5.23
C SER A 166 5.41 10.63 -5.96
N PHE A 167 6.58 10.29 -6.47
CA PHE A 167 6.78 9.13 -7.34
C PHE A 167 8.05 8.36 -6.96
N THR A 168 8.02 7.06 -7.12
CA THR A 168 9.20 6.19 -7.06
C THR A 168 9.05 4.99 -7.97
N GLU A 169 10.14 4.59 -8.61
CA GLU A 169 10.27 3.33 -9.34
C GLU A 169 10.70 2.18 -8.40
N LEU A 170 11.18 2.52 -7.20
CA LEU A 170 11.67 1.55 -6.23
C LEU A 170 10.51 1.01 -5.38
N ALA A 171 10.10 -0.20 -5.66
CA ALA A 171 8.94 -0.79 -5.02
C ALA A 171 9.09 -2.30 -4.79
N LEU A 172 8.48 -2.80 -3.72
CA LEU A 172 8.17 -4.21 -3.55
C LEU A 172 6.66 -4.37 -3.69
N TYR A 173 6.22 -5.20 -4.62
CA TYR A 173 4.79 -5.37 -4.89
C TYR A 173 4.42 -6.79 -5.28
N ALA A 174 3.17 -7.17 -5.02
CA ALA A 174 2.59 -8.38 -5.57
C ALA A 174 1.73 -8.06 -6.79
N ARG A 175 1.69 -8.97 -7.72
CA ARG A 175 0.76 -8.93 -8.84
C ARG A 175 0.17 -10.32 -9.08
N VAL A 176 -0.99 -10.35 -9.67
CA VAL A 176 -1.54 -11.56 -10.27
C VAL A 176 -1.18 -11.53 -11.75
N ASN A 177 -0.43 -12.52 -12.22
CA ASN A 177 -0.02 -12.60 -13.60
C ASN A 177 -1.19 -13.07 -14.52
N LYS A 178 -0.96 -13.12 -15.82
CA LYS A 178 -1.97 -13.56 -16.82
C LYS A 178 -2.49 -14.98 -16.60
N ASP A 179 -1.72 -15.83 -15.92
CA ASP A 179 -2.09 -17.20 -15.61
C ASP A 179 -2.82 -17.32 -14.26
N GLY A 180 -3.14 -16.20 -13.61
CA GLY A 180 -3.83 -16.14 -12.30
C GLY A 180 -2.92 -16.44 -11.11
N LYS A 181 -1.59 -16.53 -11.32
CA LYS A 181 -0.63 -16.80 -10.26
C LYS A 181 -0.21 -15.50 -9.58
N LEU A 182 -0.21 -15.52 -8.24
CA LEU A 182 0.33 -14.43 -7.42
C LEU A 182 1.86 -14.49 -7.42
N GLU A 183 2.50 -13.36 -7.70
CA GLU A 183 3.94 -13.18 -7.75
C GLU A 183 4.33 -12.00 -6.85
N LEU A 184 5.46 -12.10 -6.17
CA LEU A 184 6.10 -10.99 -5.46
C LEU A 184 7.26 -10.48 -6.32
N ILE A 185 7.27 -9.17 -6.59
CA ILE A 185 8.29 -8.52 -7.42
C ILE A 185 9.08 -7.57 -6.53
N ASN A 186 10.39 -7.77 -6.48
CA ASN A 186 11.30 -6.90 -5.73
C ASN A 186 12.04 -5.96 -6.68
N GLU A 187 11.61 -4.72 -6.73
CA GLU A 187 12.24 -3.60 -7.43
C GLU A 187 12.67 -2.51 -6.44
N LEU A 188 12.81 -2.84 -5.14
CA LEU A 188 13.27 -1.89 -4.12
C LEU A 188 14.74 -1.47 -4.27
N GLY A 189 15.52 -2.16 -5.11
CA GLY A 189 16.96 -1.95 -5.15
C GLY A 189 17.69 -2.49 -3.92
N VAL A 190 17.08 -3.40 -3.19
CA VAL A 190 17.62 -4.05 -1.98
C VAL A 190 17.65 -5.56 -2.18
N ASP A 191 18.80 -6.17 -1.95
CA ASP A 191 18.90 -7.63 -1.94
C ASP A 191 18.28 -8.19 -0.66
N LEU A 192 17.17 -8.90 -0.82
CA LEU A 192 16.37 -9.46 0.27
C LEU A 192 16.25 -10.98 0.18
N GLY A 193 16.92 -11.62 -0.78
CA GLY A 193 16.82 -13.06 -1.03
C GLY A 193 16.01 -13.40 -2.28
N SER A 194 15.67 -14.67 -2.45
CA SER A 194 15.19 -15.23 -3.73
C SER A 194 13.74 -15.70 -3.73
N ASN A 195 13.13 -15.90 -2.58
CA ASN A 195 11.74 -16.35 -2.49
C ASN A 195 10.89 -15.36 -1.68
N PRO A 196 9.57 -15.31 -1.89
CA PRO A 196 8.71 -14.32 -1.27
C PRO A 196 8.79 -14.27 0.25
N GLU A 197 8.81 -15.40 0.91
CA GLU A 197 8.82 -15.51 2.37
C GLU A 197 10.13 -14.97 2.95
N GLU A 198 11.27 -15.26 2.32
CA GLU A 198 12.58 -14.73 2.68
C GLU A 198 12.66 -13.22 2.45
N ILE A 199 12.25 -12.75 1.28
CA ILE A 199 12.22 -11.31 0.91
C ILE A 199 11.43 -10.51 1.94
N LEU A 200 10.22 -10.95 2.25
CA LEU A 200 9.32 -10.24 3.17
C LEU A 200 9.87 -10.23 4.60
N LYS A 201 10.41 -11.36 5.05
CA LYS A 201 11.01 -11.46 6.37
C LYS A 201 12.27 -10.62 6.50
N ASN A 202 13.18 -10.69 5.54
CA ASN A 202 14.42 -9.90 5.56
C ASN A 202 14.13 -8.41 5.51
N LEU A 203 13.12 -7.99 4.74
CA LEU A 203 12.69 -6.60 4.74
C LEU A 203 12.17 -6.17 6.10
N GLU A 204 11.26 -6.92 6.71
CA GLU A 204 10.63 -6.59 7.98
C GLU A 204 11.64 -6.59 9.14
N ASP A 205 12.53 -7.57 9.17
CA ASP A 205 13.60 -7.71 10.17
C ASP A 205 14.79 -6.75 9.91
N ARG A 206 14.76 -5.97 8.83
CA ARG A 206 15.88 -5.10 8.37
C ARG A 206 17.18 -5.88 8.14
N ASN A 207 17.05 -7.12 7.74
CA ASN A 207 18.18 -8.00 7.48
C ASN A 207 18.72 -7.80 6.05
N TYR A 208 19.26 -6.63 5.78
CA TYR A 208 19.89 -6.25 4.51
C TYR A 208 21.06 -5.29 4.73
N ASN A 209 21.97 -5.25 3.77
CA ASN A 209 23.13 -4.36 3.86
C ASN A 209 22.83 -3.02 3.20
N GLU A 210 22.71 -1.96 4.00
CA GLU A 210 22.44 -0.60 3.51
C GLU A 210 23.48 -0.08 2.51
N LYS A 211 24.74 -0.56 2.59
CA LYS A 211 25.80 -0.15 1.64
C LYS A 211 25.59 -0.69 0.22
N ASN A 212 24.78 -1.74 0.09
CA ASN A 212 24.48 -2.40 -1.19
C ASN A 212 23.14 -1.95 -1.78
N ILE A 213 22.46 -0.99 -1.14
CA ILE A 213 21.20 -0.47 -1.66
C ILE A 213 21.47 0.29 -2.97
N VAL A 214 20.76 -0.07 -4.02
CA VAL A 214 20.77 0.65 -5.28
C VAL A 214 20.01 1.96 -5.09
N HIS A 215 20.73 3.07 -5.11
CA HIS A 215 20.11 4.38 -5.02
C HIS A 215 19.64 4.83 -6.40
N SER A 216 18.43 5.40 -6.46
CA SER A 216 18.01 6.12 -7.64
C SER A 216 18.73 7.47 -7.69
N ASP A 217 19.37 7.76 -8.79
CA ASP A 217 19.90 9.09 -9.12
C ASP A 217 18.80 10.06 -9.56
N LYS A 218 17.60 9.55 -9.80
CA LYS A 218 16.39 10.32 -10.11
C LYS A 218 15.69 10.73 -8.82
N LEU A 219 16.09 11.83 -8.24
CA LEU A 219 15.41 12.39 -7.09
C LEU A 219 14.02 12.92 -7.50
N ALA A 220 12.99 12.66 -6.70
CA ALA A 220 11.65 13.19 -6.95
C ALA A 220 11.61 14.73 -7.00
N SER A 221 12.56 15.38 -6.31
CA SER A 221 12.80 16.84 -6.34
C SER A 221 13.68 17.32 -7.49
N ASP A 222 14.25 16.43 -8.31
CA ASP A 222 15.00 16.83 -9.50
C ASP A 222 14.08 17.53 -10.50
N ASN A 223 14.38 18.80 -10.81
CA ASN A 223 13.53 19.63 -11.65
C ASN A 223 13.36 19.04 -13.05
N LYS A 224 14.42 18.51 -13.63
CA LYS A 224 14.37 17.91 -14.97
C LYS A 224 13.48 16.68 -15.00
N TYR A 225 13.59 15.82 -14.01
CA TYR A 225 12.75 14.65 -13.85
C TYR A 225 11.30 15.02 -13.58
N SER A 226 11.07 15.97 -12.67
CA SER A 226 9.76 16.50 -12.36
C SER A 226 9.06 17.12 -13.57
N ASP A 227 9.81 17.84 -14.40
CA ASP A 227 9.27 18.46 -15.61
C ASP A 227 8.88 17.41 -16.67
N ILE A 228 9.68 16.36 -16.84
CA ILE A 228 9.34 15.25 -17.72
C ILE A 228 8.06 14.55 -17.24
N VAL A 229 7.95 14.24 -15.97
CA VAL A 229 6.77 13.58 -15.40
C VAL A 229 5.54 14.46 -15.54
N ARG A 230 5.62 15.76 -15.25
CA ARG A 230 4.52 16.70 -15.45
C ARG A 230 4.09 16.81 -16.91
N GLN A 231 5.02 16.82 -17.85
CA GLN A 231 4.68 16.84 -19.28
C GLN A 231 3.95 15.58 -19.71
N ILE A 232 4.35 14.41 -19.19
CA ILE A 232 3.66 13.14 -19.45
C ILE A 232 2.28 13.16 -18.82
N ASP A 233 2.17 13.55 -17.56
CA ASP A 233 0.91 13.59 -16.80
C ASP A 233 -0.09 14.56 -17.45
N SER A 234 0.35 15.74 -17.85
CA SER A 234 -0.51 16.72 -18.50
C SER A 234 -1.02 16.28 -19.88
N LYS A 235 -0.27 15.45 -20.59
CA LYS A 235 -0.64 14.94 -21.91
C LYS A 235 -1.47 13.66 -21.87
N ILE A 236 -1.24 12.80 -20.87
CA ILE A 236 -1.85 11.47 -20.77
C ILE A 236 -2.13 11.11 -19.28
N PRO A 237 -2.95 11.88 -18.56
CA PRO A 237 -3.16 11.70 -17.12
C PRO A 237 -3.67 10.31 -16.74
N ALA A 238 -4.55 9.72 -17.54
CA ALA A 238 -5.10 8.40 -17.27
C ALA A 238 -4.09 7.24 -17.37
N ARG A 239 -3.02 7.40 -18.12
CA ARG A 239 -1.98 6.36 -18.26
C ARG A 239 -1.05 6.30 -17.06
N PHE A 240 -0.82 7.40 -16.39
CA PHE A 240 0.08 7.47 -15.23
C PHE A 240 -0.52 6.75 -14.02
N ASN A 241 -1.82 6.85 -13.85
CA ASN A 241 -2.55 6.22 -12.75
C ASN A 241 -2.86 4.74 -12.99
N SER A 242 -2.90 4.29 -14.25
CA SER A 242 -3.22 2.89 -14.58
C SER A 242 -2.07 1.92 -14.42
N ASP A 243 -0.82 2.40 -14.41
CA ASP A 243 0.38 1.56 -14.30
C ASP A 243 0.94 1.47 -12.87
N SER A 244 0.34 2.13 -11.89
CA SER A 244 0.70 2.00 -10.47
C SER A 244 0.25 0.64 -9.93
N ARG A 245 1.05 -0.37 -10.15
CA ARG A 245 0.81 -1.77 -9.75
C ARG A 245 1.34 -2.06 -8.36
N LEU A 246 1.35 -1.08 -7.48
CA LEU A 246 1.94 -1.21 -6.15
C LEU A 246 1.05 -2.05 -5.22
N LEU A 247 1.68 -2.95 -4.48
CA LEU A 247 1.06 -3.60 -3.34
C LEU A 247 0.83 -2.60 -2.22
N GLY A 248 -0.40 -2.45 -1.89
CA GLY A 248 -0.78 -1.86 -0.62
C GLY A 248 -1.19 -0.42 -0.68
N GLY A 249 -1.74 0.02 -1.72
CA GLY A 249 -2.25 1.35 -1.65
C GLY A 249 -2.89 1.87 -2.89
N VAL A 250 -3.94 1.22 -3.27
CA VAL A 250 -4.93 1.96 -4.05
C VAL A 250 -5.79 2.69 -3.04
N SER A 251 -5.68 3.98 -2.99
CA SER A 251 -6.56 4.85 -2.22
C SER A 251 -7.94 4.91 -2.83
#